data_547320d486ac0db36a45e5c64a6549bc
#
_entry.id   547320d486ac0db36a45e5c64a6549bc
#
_cell.length_a   1.000
_cell.length_b   1.000
_cell.length_c   1.000
_cell.angle_alpha   90.00
_cell.angle_beta   90.00
_cell.angle_gamma   90.00
#
_symmetry.space_group_name_H-M   'P 1'
#
loop_
_entity.id
_entity.type
_entity.pdbx_description
1 polymer ?
#
loop_
_entity_poly.entity_id
_entity_poly.type
_entity_poly.pdbx_seq_one_letter_code
_entity_poly.pdbx_strand_id
1 'polypeptide(L)'
;MSEKLKIKLSIANRVYPLTIDSKQEEGLRKAAQKIDAMIKQFEQSYSVRDKQDVLAMCALQFASQKEQKEIDTEYLNEEVEEKLNAMNQLLEEYLDS
;
A
#
# COMPACT_ATOMS: atom_id res chain seq x y z
N MET A 1 16.38 -2.73 -20.45
CA MET A 1 15.03 -2.81 -21.03
C MET A 1 14.15 -3.69 -20.19
N SER A 2 12.96 -3.21 -19.89
CA SER A 2 11.98 -4.02 -19.19
C SER A 2 11.29 -4.96 -20.19
N GLU A 3 11.27 -6.23 -19.87
CA GLU A 3 10.55 -7.20 -20.66
C GLU A 3 9.06 -7.13 -20.31
N LYS A 4 8.21 -7.12 -21.33
CA LYS A 4 6.77 -7.17 -21.14
C LYS A 4 6.29 -8.60 -21.09
N LEU A 5 5.49 -8.92 -20.08
CA LEU A 5 4.86 -10.22 -19.92
C LEU A 5 3.36 -10.10 -20.02
N LYS A 6 2.75 -11.11 -20.63
CA LYS A 6 1.30 -11.26 -20.61
C LYS A 6 0.96 -12.26 -19.51
N ILE A 7 0.21 -11.83 -18.53
CA ILE A 7 -0.23 -12.69 -17.43
C ILE A 7 -1.74 -12.65 -17.29
N LYS A 8 -2.26 -13.62 -16.57
CA LYS A 8 -3.68 -13.66 -16.20
C LYS A 8 -3.79 -13.68 -14.71
N LEU A 9 -4.56 -12.75 -14.15
CA LEU A 9 -4.84 -12.69 -12.71
C LEU A 9 -6.30 -13.01 -12.45
N SER A 10 -6.55 -13.87 -11.47
CA SER A 10 -7.89 -14.16 -11.02
C SER A 10 -8.22 -13.28 -9.83
N ILE A 11 -9.28 -12.48 -9.93
CA ILE A 11 -9.76 -11.61 -8.86
C ILE A 11 -11.29 -11.71 -8.83
N ALA A 12 -11.84 -12.01 -7.67
CA ALA A 12 -13.29 -12.10 -7.48
C ALA A 12 -13.95 -13.05 -8.49
N ASN A 13 -13.34 -14.20 -8.72
CA ASN A 13 -13.80 -15.26 -9.63
C ASN A 13 -13.80 -14.88 -11.12
N ARG A 14 -13.12 -13.82 -11.48
CA ARG A 14 -12.92 -13.43 -12.88
C ARG A 14 -11.45 -13.40 -13.23
N VAL A 15 -11.12 -13.70 -14.48
CA VAL A 15 -9.74 -13.70 -14.96
C VAL A 15 -9.50 -12.44 -15.78
N TYR A 16 -8.43 -11.73 -15.46
CA TYR A 16 -8.06 -10.50 -16.13
C TYR A 16 -6.72 -10.68 -16.83
N PRO A 17 -6.67 -10.54 -18.17
CA PRO A 17 -5.39 -10.56 -18.87
C PRO A 17 -4.70 -9.20 -18.72
N LEU A 18 -3.42 -9.23 -18.38
CA LEU A 18 -2.64 -8.01 -18.17
C LEU A 18 -1.32 -8.12 -18.92
N THR A 19 -0.86 -7.00 -19.44
CA THR A 19 0.50 -6.86 -19.97
C THR A 19 1.28 -6.00 -19.00
N ILE A 20 2.33 -6.55 -18.42
CA ILE A 20 3.07 -5.92 -17.35
C ILE A 20 4.57 -6.02 -17.59
N ASP A 21 5.36 -5.26 -16.83
CA ASP A 21 6.79 -5.49 -16.75
C ASP A 21 7.06 -6.74 -15.90
N SER A 22 8.09 -7.50 -16.28
CA SER A 22 8.46 -8.72 -15.55
C SER A 22 8.72 -8.45 -14.07
N LYS A 23 9.19 -7.26 -13.73
CA LYS A 23 9.46 -6.85 -12.34
C LYS A 23 8.20 -6.70 -11.50
N GLN A 24 7.06 -6.52 -12.14
CA GLN A 24 5.78 -6.31 -11.45
C GLN A 24 5.04 -7.60 -11.15
N GLU A 25 5.43 -8.71 -11.75
CA GLU A 25 4.66 -9.96 -11.69
C GLU A 25 4.45 -10.45 -10.26
N GLU A 26 5.52 -10.55 -9.49
CA GLU A 26 5.45 -11.05 -8.11
C GLU A 26 4.52 -10.19 -7.25
N GLY A 27 4.68 -8.86 -7.34
CA GLY A 27 3.87 -7.93 -6.56
C GLY A 27 2.40 -7.98 -6.93
N LEU A 28 2.10 -8.08 -8.23
CA LEU A 28 0.72 -8.16 -8.70
C LEU A 28 0.05 -9.47 -8.29
N ARG A 29 0.78 -10.59 -8.34
CA ARG A 29 0.23 -11.87 -7.89
C ARG A 29 -0.04 -11.89 -6.40
N LYS A 30 0.85 -11.33 -5.60
CA LYS A 30 0.63 -11.16 -4.16
C LYS A 30 -0.55 -10.24 -3.87
N ALA A 31 -0.69 -9.15 -4.61
CA ALA A 31 -1.80 -8.23 -4.46
C ALA A 31 -3.13 -8.93 -4.76
N ALA A 32 -3.20 -9.70 -5.83
CA ALA A 32 -4.41 -10.45 -6.18
C ALA A 32 -4.79 -11.44 -5.07
N GLN A 33 -3.81 -12.14 -4.49
CA GLN A 33 -4.04 -13.06 -3.38
C GLN A 33 -4.57 -12.33 -2.14
N LYS A 34 -4.04 -11.17 -1.83
CA LYS A 34 -4.51 -10.35 -0.72
C LYS A 34 -5.94 -9.87 -0.92
N ILE A 35 -6.27 -9.47 -2.14
CA ILE A 35 -7.64 -9.06 -2.48
C ILE A 35 -8.60 -10.23 -2.27
N ASP A 36 -8.27 -11.41 -2.79
CA ASP A 36 -9.15 -12.58 -2.64
C ASP A 36 -9.33 -13.00 -1.18
N ALA A 37 -8.26 -12.93 -0.38
CA ALA A 37 -8.35 -13.21 1.05
C ALA A 37 -9.24 -12.21 1.77
N MET A 38 -9.14 -10.93 1.41
CA MET A 38 -9.96 -9.87 2.01
C MET A 38 -11.42 -9.99 1.60
N ILE A 39 -11.69 -10.39 0.35
CA ILE A 39 -13.05 -10.66 -0.12
C ILE A 39 -13.70 -11.72 0.76
N LYS A 40 -13.01 -12.83 1.00
CA LYS A 40 -13.52 -13.91 1.85
C LYS A 40 -13.80 -13.42 3.26
N GLN A 41 -12.90 -12.64 3.82
CA GLN A 41 -13.04 -12.08 5.16
C GLN A 41 -14.29 -11.21 5.27
N PHE A 42 -14.48 -10.29 4.31
CA PHE A 42 -15.63 -9.41 4.32
C PHE A 42 -16.94 -10.13 4.06
N GLU A 43 -16.94 -11.14 3.20
CA GLU A 43 -18.15 -11.95 2.97
C GLU A 43 -18.57 -12.72 4.20
N GLN A 44 -17.62 -13.15 5.04
CA GLN A 44 -17.92 -13.86 6.29
C GLN A 44 -18.35 -12.91 7.40
N SER A 45 -17.81 -11.69 7.44
CA SER A 45 -18.02 -10.75 8.55
C SER A 45 -19.17 -9.77 8.30
N TYR A 46 -19.49 -9.50 7.06
CA TYR A 46 -20.50 -8.51 6.69
C TYR A 46 -21.49 -9.09 5.70
N SER A 47 -22.73 -8.57 5.77
CA SER A 47 -23.74 -8.88 4.78
C SER A 47 -23.50 -8.00 3.56
N VAL A 48 -22.89 -8.56 2.53
CA VAL A 48 -22.62 -7.84 1.28
C VAL A 48 -23.60 -8.32 0.21
N ARG A 49 -24.05 -7.39 -0.64
CA ARG A 49 -25.06 -7.68 -1.65
C ARG A 49 -24.49 -8.42 -2.86
N ASP A 50 -23.32 -7.98 -3.29
CA ASP A 50 -22.68 -8.54 -4.49
C ASP A 50 -21.17 -8.33 -4.47
N LYS A 51 -20.50 -8.83 -5.49
CA LYS A 51 -19.03 -8.69 -5.60
C LYS A 51 -18.58 -7.24 -5.76
N GLN A 52 -19.40 -6.39 -6.39
CA GLN A 52 -19.06 -4.98 -6.54
C GLN A 52 -18.96 -4.30 -5.17
N ASP A 53 -19.90 -4.56 -4.28
CA ASP A 53 -19.89 -3.99 -2.93
C ASP A 53 -18.66 -4.46 -2.15
N VAL A 54 -18.34 -5.74 -2.20
CA VAL A 54 -17.19 -6.27 -1.46
C VAL A 54 -15.87 -5.75 -2.04
N LEU A 55 -15.79 -5.59 -3.37
CA LEU A 55 -14.60 -5.01 -3.99
C LEU A 55 -14.42 -3.54 -3.63
N ALA A 56 -15.53 -2.79 -3.53
CA ALA A 56 -15.47 -1.40 -3.07
C ALA A 56 -14.95 -1.32 -1.64
N MET A 57 -15.38 -2.22 -0.75
CA MET A 57 -14.87 -2.29 0.62
C MET A 57 -13.38 -2.63 0.66
N CYS A 58 -12.94 -3.57 -0.19
CA CYS A 58 -11.53 -3.91 -0.31
C CYS A 58 -10.71 -2.70 -0.79
N ALA A 59 -11.19 -2.00 -1.80
CA ALA A 59 -10.52 -0.83 -2.33
C ALA A 59 -10.38 0.27 -1.28
N LEU A 60 -11.44 0.51 -0.52
CA LEU A 60 -11.41 1.49 0.56
C LEU A 60 -10.39 1.10 1.63
N GLN A 61 -10.38 -0.17 2.02
CA GLN A 61 -9.45 -0.67 3.03
C GLN A 61 -7.99 -0.48 2.59
N PHE A 62 -7.65 -0.88 1.36
CA PHE A 62 -6.28 -0.73 0.85
C PHE A 62 -5.89 0.73 0.67
N ALA A 63 -6.80 1.56 0.16
CA ALA A 63 -6.54 2.98 -0.01
C ALA A 63 -6.32 3.67 1.34
N SER A 64 -7.14 3.32 2.35
CA SER A 64 -6.99 3.92 3.67
C SER A 64 -5.68 3.50 4.35
N GLN A 65 -5.24 2.26 4.15
CA GLN A 65 -3.94 1.81 4.66
C GLN A 65 -2.79 2.58 4.02
N LYS A 66 -2.87 2.83 2.72
CA LYS A 66 -1.86 3.62 2.02
C LYS A 66 -1.81 5.05 2.53
N GLU A 67 -2.97 5.69 2.68
CA GLU A 67 -3.05 7.07 3.19
C GLU A 67 -2.51 7.15 4.61
N GLN A 68 -2.83 6.18 5.46
CA GLN A 68 -2.35 6.16 6.84
C GLN A 68 -0.83 5.99 6.88
N LYS A 69 -0.27 5.16 6.01
CA LYS A 69 1.17 4.98 5.91
C LYS A 69 1.88 6.26 5.49
N GLU A 70 1.31 7.00 4.55
CA GLU A 70 1.85 8.29 4.12
C GLU A 70 1.81 9.31 5.25
N ILE A 71 0.71 9.38 5.99
CA ILE A 71 0.58 10.28 7.16
C ILE A 71 1.64 9.93 8.20
N ASP A 72 1.79 8.65 8.54
CA ASP A 72 2.76 8.19 9.53
C ASP A 72 4.20 8.52 9.10
N THR A 73 4.49 8.40 7.82
CA THR A 73 5.80 8.74 7.27
C THR A 73 6.08 10.23 7.38
N GLU A 74 5.09 11.08 7.12
CA GLU A 74 5.23 12.54 7.28
C GLU A 74 5.51 12.92 8.72
N TYR A 75 4.81 12.34 9.68
CA TYR A 75 5.06 12.58 11.10
C TYR A 75 6.47 12.16 11.50
N LEU A 76 6.93 11.02 11.05
CA LEU A 76 8.29 10.56 11.32
C LEU A 76 9.34 11.50 10.75
N ASN A 77 9.11 11.98 9.55
CA ASN A 77 10.04 12.93 8.90
C ASN A 77 10.09 14.24 9.66
N GLU A 78 8.96 14.77 10.11
CA GLU A 78 8.89 15.99 10.91
C GLU A 78 9.64 15.83 12.24
N GLU A 79 9.43 14.73 12.94
CA GLU A 79 10.13 14.44 14.18
C GLU A 79 11.65 14.35 13.98
N VAL A 80 12.08 13.69 12.90
CA VAL A 80 13.49 13.57 12.58
C VAL A 80 14.09 14.94 12.28
N GLU A 81 13.40 15.78 11.51
CA GLU A 81 13.86 17.14 11.20
C GLU A 81 14.00 17.99 12.49
N GLU A 82 13.01 17.92 13.37
CA GLU A 82 13.06 18.65 14.65
C GLU A 82 14.24 18.19 15.49
N LYS A 83 14.49 16.91 15.58
CA LYS A 83 15.63 16.37 16.33
C LYS A 83 16.97 16.79 15.72
N LEU A 84 17.08 16.76 14.40
CA LEU A 84 18.29 17.20 13.70
C LEU A 84 18.54 18.69 13.91
N ASN A 85 17.51 19.51 13.85
CA ASN A 85 17.62 20.95 14.09
C ASN A 85 18.06 21.24 15.52
N ALA A 86 17.49 20.53 16.50
CA ALA A 86 17.86 20.67 17.90
C ALA A 86 19.33 20.30 18.12
N MET A 87 19.78 19.20 17.52
CA MET A 87 21.18 18.78 17.59
C MET A 87 22.11 19.80 16.96
N ASN A 88 21.74 20.36 15.80
CA ASN A 88 22.53 21.38 15.15
C ASN A 88 22.65 22.64 16.00
N GLN A 89 21.59 23.06 16.66
CA GLN A 89 21.64 24.20 17.58
C GLN A 89 22.57 23.94 18.75
N LEU A 90 22.54 22.77 19.33
CA LEU A 90 23.43 22.40 20.43
C LEU A 90 24.90 22.44 19.99
N LEU A 91 25.18 21.94 18.79
CA LEU A 91 26.53 21.97 18.23
C LEU A 91 27.01 23.40 17.99
N GLU A 92 26.16 24.26 17.44
CA GLU A 92 26.49 25.67 17.21
C GLU A 92 26.80 26.39 18.53
N GLU A 93 25.98 26.20 19.55
CA GLU A 93 26.21 26.78 20.88
C GLU A 93 27.52 26.28 21.49
N TYR A 94 27.82 25.02 21.32
CA TYR A 94 29.06 24.44 21.84
C TYR A 94 30.30 25.03 21.15
N LEU A 95 30.22 25.20 19.81
CA LEU A 95 31.32 25.71 19.03
C LEU A 95 31.55 27.23 19.23
N ASP A 96 30.49 27.97 19.56
CA ASP A 96 30.56 29.42 19.78
C ASP A 96 30.96 29.79 21.18
N SER A 97 31.01 28.86 22.10
CA SER A 97 31.37 29.12 23.50
C SER A 97 32.87 29.13 23.77
#